data_f499e4e3c574a0e727245e0055f1733f
#
_entry.id   f499e4e3c574a0e727245e0055f1733f
#
_cell.length_a   1.000
_cell.length_b   1.000
_cell.length_c   1.000
_cell.angle_alpha   90.00
_cell.angle_beta   90.00
_cell.angle_gamma   90.00
#
_symmetry.space_group_name_H-M   'P 1'
#
loop_
_entity.id
_entity.type
_entity.pdbx_description
1 polymer ?
#
loop_
_entity_poly.entity_id
_entity_poly.type
_entity_poly.pdbx_seq_one_letter_code
_entity_poly.pdbx_strand_id
1 'polypeptide(L)'
;MTVRDTEHEPEAASRPHRKPLALVNARLIDPGSSLEAFGGLRDANGTIAELGMHITEGSIEGAESLDCGGRTLAPGRVDLMVFCGEPGHEHRETLATASRAAAAGGVTTICCMPNTDPVIDDVALVDFVLRRARDTALVHVHPRAAMTRELKGEDMAELGLLQDAGAIAFTNGKLSVTNAKLMRNVLSYAKDYGALIVHHPEDADLAGDGVMNEGEVATRLGLLGIPTEAETMILDRDIRLVELTGGRYHAAQISCRASLDVIRSAKARGLPVTCGVSINHLTLNENDIGPYRTFFRMIPPLRSEDDRQ
;
A
#
# COMPACT_ATOMS: atom_id res chain seq x y z
N MET A 1 -2.04 46.23 10.56
CA MET A 1 -2.45 45.49 11.76
C MET A 1 -2.39 44.02 11.39
N THR A 2 -1.25 43.42 11.67
CA THR A 2 -0.84 42.09 11.15
C THR A 2 -1.23 41.02 12.18
N VAL A 3 -2.21 40.19 11.85
CA VAL A 3 -2.60 39.03 12.67
C VAL A 3 -1.55 37.95 12.40
N ARG A 4 -0.81 37.56 13.43
CA ARG A 4 0.05 36.37 13.39
C ARG A 4 -0.82 35.17 13.70
N ASP A 5 -1.01 34.31 12.73
CA ASP A 5 -1.52 32.97 12.92
C ASP A 5 -0.47 32.16 13.69
N THR A 6 -0.78 31.81 14.92
CA THR A 6 -0.03 30.82 15.71
C THR A 6 -0.52 29.45 15.31
N GLU A 7 0.26 28.76 14.48
CA GLU A 7 0.10 27.34 14.23
C GLU A 7 0.20 26.57 15.55
N HIS A 8 -0.90 25.97 15.96
CA HIS A 8 -0.95 25.03 17.07
C HIS A 8 -0.44 23.68 16.56
N GLU A 9 0.88 23.43 16.75
CA GLU A 9 1.37 22.05 16.70
C GLU A 9 0.72 21.25 17.83
N PRO A 10 0.10 20.08 17.56
CA PRO A 10 -0.42 19.24 18.62
C PRO A 10 0.73 18.74 19.49
N GLU A 11 0.69 19.08 20.76
CA GLU A 11 1.62 18.67 21.80
C GLU A 11 1.79 17.15 21.78
N ALA A 12 2.94 16.68 21.30
CA ALA A 12 3.25 15.26 21.25
C ALA A 12 3.21 14.71 22.67
N ALA A 13 2.24 13.85 22.96
CA ALA A 13 2.12 13.16 24.23
C ALA A 13 3.48 12.59 24.61
N SER A 14 4.04 12.99 25.74
CA SER A 14 5.38 12.62 26.20
C SER A 14 5.48 11.10 26.33
N ARG A 15 6.12 10.48 25.34
CA ARG A 15 6.49 9.06 25.44
C ARG A 15 7.49 8.92 26.59
N PRO A 16 7.39 7.87 27.42
CA PRO A 16 8.35 7.64 28.49
C PRO A 16 9.76 7.64 27.90
N HIS A 17 10.72 8.36 28.53
CA HIS A 17 12.12 8.42 28.11
C HIS A 17 12.67 6.99 27.96
N ARG A 18 12.74 6.49 26.72
CA ARG A 18 13.45 5.26 26.42
C ARG A 18 14.96 5.57 26.43
N LYS A 19 15.75 4.64 26.96
CA LYS A 19 17.21 4.71 26.78
C LYS A 19 17.51 4.76 25.30
N PRO A 20 18.47 5.56 24.86
CA PRO A 20 18.93 5.51 23.46
C PRO A 20 19.29 4.08 23.07
N LEU A 21 18.98 3.67 21.87
CA LEU A 21 19.38 2.37 21.32
C LEU A 21 20.47 2.57 20.27
N ALA A 22 21.54 1.80 20.38
CA ALA A 22 22.59 1.72 19.38
C ALA A 22 22.54 0.35 18.69
N LEU A 23 22.24 0.32 17.39
CA LEU A 23 22.42 -0.86 16.55
C LEU A 23 23.83 -0.81 15.99
N VAL A 24 24.70 -1.77 16.36
CA VAL A 24 26.12 -1.75 15.99
C VAL A 24 26.49 -2.94 15.13
N ASN A 25 27.66 -2.88 14.47
CA ASN A 25 28.17 -3.96 13.64
C ASN A 25 27.16 -4.40 12.57
N ALA A 26 26.62 -3.44 11.82
CA ALA A 26 25.63 -3.66 10.77
C ALA A 26 26.19 -3.27 9.40
N ARG A 27 25.71 -3.96 8.34
CA ARG A 27 25.80 -3.47 6.97
C ARG A 27 24.60 -2.55 6.73
N LEU A 28 24.86 -1.24 6.67
CA LEU A 28 23.84 -0.21 6.45
C LEU A 28 23.51 -0.13 4.97
N ILE A 29 22.24 -0.26 4.61
CA ILE A 29 21.76 -0.11 3.23
C ILE A 29 20.54 0.81 3.25
N ASP A 30 20.62 1.94 2.56
CA ASP A 30 19.48 2.82 2.29
C ASP A 30 19.44 3.19 0.81
N PRO A 31 18.54 2.57 0.02
CA PRO A 31 18.41 2.87 -1.40
C PRO A 31 17.99 4.32 -1.69
N GLY A 32 17.26 4.97 -0.75
CA GLY A 32 16.79 6.34 -0.92
C GLY A 32 17.91 7.37 -0.90
N SER A 33 18.94 7.16 -0.07
CA SER A 33 20.12 7.99 0.00
C SER A 33 21.35 7.40 -0.73
N SER A 34 21.20 6.25 -1.37
CA SER A 34 22.29 5.46 -1.98
C SER A 34 23.39 5.11 -0.97
N LEU A 35 23.04 4.95 0.30
CA LEU A 35 23.97 4.55 1.35
C LEU A 35 24.23 3.04 1.27
N GLU A 36 25.53 2.68 1.22
CA GLU A 36 26.00 1.31 1.50
C GLU A 36 27.30 1.42 2.28
N ALA A 37 27.29 1.06 3.57
CA ALA A 37 28.44 1.15 4.45
C ALA A 37 28.36 0.13 5.59
N PHE A 38 29.50 -0.19 6.23
CA PHE A 38 29.49 -0.86 7.53
C PHE A 38 29.50 0.16 8.65
N GLY A 39 28.77 -0.12 9.74
CA GLY A 39 28.70 0.81 10.88
C GLY A 39 27.55 0.50 11.81
N GLY A 40 26.95 1.56 12.33
CA GLY A 40 25.81 1.46 13.24
C GLY A 40 24.85 2.61 13.07
N LEU A 41 23.77 2.54 13.86
CA LEU A 41 22.70 3.51 13.94
C LEU A 41 22.41 3.80 15.40
N ARG A 42 22.27 5.08 15.76
CA ARG A 42 21.76 5.51 17.06
C ARG A 42 20.32 5.98 16.94
N ASP A 43 19.43 5.35 17.69
CA ASP A 43 18.08 5.85 17.94
C ASP A 43 18.08 6.75 19.18
N ALA A 44 17.40 7.87 19.10
CA ALA A 44 17.07 8.71 20.23
C ALA A 44 15.58 9.09 20.17
N ASN A 45 14.81 8.64 21.14
CA ASN A 45 13.38 8.90 21.26
C ASN A 45 12.55 8.43 20.05
N GLY A 46 12.93 7.33 19.40
CA GLY A 46 12.24 6.77 18.24
C GLY A 46 12.59 7.46 16.91
N THR A 47 13.68 8.20 16.91
CA THR A 47 14.20 8.89 15.69
C THR A 47 15.66 8.49 15.48
N ILE A 48 16.04 8.27 14.23
CA ILE A 48 17.43 8.04 13.85
C ILE A 48 18.20 9.34 14.07
N ALA A 49 19.02 9.40 15.12
CA ALA A 49 19.80 10.58 15.46
C ALA A 49 21.17 10.60 14.77
N GLU A 50 21.79 9.45 14.61
CA GLU A 50 23.10 9.31 13.96
C GLU A 50 23.19 7.99 13.20
N LEU A 51 23.97 8.00 12.13
CA LEU A 51 24.22 6.84 11.27
C LEU A 51 25.67 6.88 10.77
N GLY A 52 26.39 5.77 10.86
CA GLY A 52 27.74 5.71 10.28
C GLY A 52 28.71 4.76 10.96
N MET A 53 29.94 4.72 10.44
CA MET A 53 31.03 3.84 10.90
C MET A 53 31.51 4.13 12.32
N HIS A 54 31.28 5.34 12.83
CA HIS A 54 31.68 5.76 14.18
C HIS A 54 30.78 5.22 15.28
N ILE A 55 29.62 4.66 14.92
CA ILE A 55 28.71 4.05 15.87
C ILE A 55 29.14 2.60 16.11
N THR A 56 29.84 2.39 17.23
CA THR A 56 30.38 1.10 17.66
C THR A 56 29.91 0.78 19.08
N GLU A 57 30.17 -0.45 19.55
CA GLU A 57 29.84 -0.83 20.93
C GLU A 57 30.52 0.11 21.93
N GLY A 58 29.75 0.64 22.87
CA GLY A 58 30.24 1.59 23.87
C GLY A 58 30.52 3.02 23.35
N SER A 59 30.33 3.31 22.07
CA SER A 59 30.54 4.66 21.51
C SER A 59 29.53 5.68 22.00
N ILE A 60 28.39 5.25 22.57
CA ILE A 60 27.30 6.12 23.03
C ILE A 60 27.03 5.85 24.51
N GLU A 61 27.38 6.83 25.33
CA GLU A 61 27.16 6.76 26.77
C GLU A 61 25.67 6.63 27.10
N GLY A 62 25.34 5.66 27.96
CA GLY A 62 23.95 5.41 28.41
C GLY A 62 23.02 4.75 27.40
N ALA A 63 23.49 4.42 26.19
CA ALA A 63 22.70 3.68 25.21
C ALA A 63 22.71 2.17 25.49
N GLU A 64 21.58 1.53 25.20
CA GLU A 64 21.52 0.07 25.04
C GLU A 64 22.09 -0.31 23.69
N SER A 65 23.07 -1.21 23.65
CA SER A 65 23.69 -1.63 22.38
C SER A 65 23.17 -3.00 21.97
N LEU A 66 22.77 -3.13 20.70
CA LEU A 66 22.42 -4.39 20.05
C LEU A 66 23.42 -4.67 18.91
N ASP A 67 24.21 -5.72 19.06
CA ASP A 67 25.11 -6.19 18.00
C ASP A 67 24.31 -6.87 16.89
N CYS A 68 24.36 -6.31 15.69
CA CYS A 68 23.72 -6.87 14.51
C CYS A 68 24.49 -8.05 13.89
N GLY A 69 25.72 -8.34 14.33
CA GLY A 69 26.51 -9.47 13.87
C GLY A 69 26.82 -9.41 12.36
N GLY A 70 27.04 -8.24 11.80
CA GLY A 70 27.28 -8.03 10.37
C GLY A 70 26.04 -8.14 9.48
N ARG A 71 24.84 -8.30 10.06
CA ARG A 71 23.58 -8.37 9.30
C ARG A 71 23.25 -7.03 8.66
N THR A 72 22.43 -7.08 7.60
CA THR A 72 21.95 -5.87 6.93
C THR A 72 20.91 -5.16 7.78
N LEU A 73 21.13 -3.87 7.97
CA LEU A 73 20.19 -2.90 8.51
C LEU A 73 19.71 -1.98 7.38
N ALA A 74 18.44 -1.98 7.13
CA ALA A 74 17.80 -1.20 6.07
C ALA A 74 16.51 -0.56 6.58
N PRO A 75 15.96 0.46 5.90
CA PRO A 75 14.61 0.96 6.19
C PRO A 75 13.58 -0.15 6.19
N GLY A 76 12.63 -0.09 7.14
CA GLY A 76 11.54 -1.05 7.21
C GLY A 76 10.64 -0.97 5.97
N ARG A 77 10.12 -2.11 5.55
CA ARG A 77 9.23 -2.18 4.40
C ARG A 77 7.85 -1.61 4.74
N VAL A 78 7.21 -1.04 3.72
CA VAL A 78 5.82 -0.56 3.77
C VAL A 78 4.96 -1.48 2.93
N ASP A 79 3.93 -2.10 3.53
CA ASP A 79 2.94 -2.88 2.79
C ASP A 79 1.69 -2.02 2.55
N LEU A 80 1.43 -1.77 1.27
CA LEU A 80 0.36 -0.86 0.86
C LEU A 80 -1.03 -1.52 0.81
N MET A 81 -1.15 -2.86 0.90
CA MET A 81 -2.42 -3.55 0.70
C MET A 81 -2.62 -4.69 1.69
N VAL A 82 -2.98 -4.35 2.93
CA VAL A 82 -3.17 -5.34 3.98
C VAL A 82 -4.65 -5.46 4.37
N PHE A 83 -5.18 -6.67 4.33
CA PHE A 83 -6.47 -6.97 4.94
C PHE A 83 -6.26 -7.17 6.44
N CYS A 84 -6.85 -6.29 7.25
CA CYS A 84 -6.67 -6.33 8.70
C CYS A 84 -7.85 -6.97 9.46
N GLY A 85 -8.97 -7.23 8.78
CA GLY A 85 -10.12 -7.95 9.33
C GLY A 85 -10.93 -7.22 10.40
N GLU A 86 -10.43 -6.16 10.99
CA GLU A 86 -11.12 -5.34 11.99
C GLU A 86 -11.60 -4.01 11.38
N PRO A 87 -12.90 -3.67 11.56
CA PRO A 87 -13.95 -4.41 12.25
C PRO A 87 -14.60 -5.52 11.42
N GLY A 88 -15.26 -6.48 12.09
CA GLY A 88 -16.24 -7.40 11.54
C GLY A 88 -15.74 -8.74 11.00
N HIS A 89 -14.43 -8.88 10.76
CA HIS A 89 -13.81 -10.12 10.27
C HIS A 89 -12.68 -10.61 11.18
N GLU A 90 -12.79 -10.36 12.48
CA GLU A 90 -11.76 -10.67 13.49
C GLU A 90 -11.43 -12.16 13.58
N HIS A 91 -12.36 -13.02 13.15
CA HIS A 91 -12.15 -14.48 13.05
C HIS A 91 -11.13 -14.85 11.96
N ARG A 92 -10.87 -13.97 11.00
CA ARG A 92 -9.90 -14.18 9.90
C ARG A 92 -8.57 -13.53 10.23
N GLU A 93 -8.61 -12.27 10.69
CA GLU A 93 -7.43 -11.47 11.00
C GLU A 93 -7.80 -10.32 11.94
N THR A 94 -6.88 -9.89 12.79
CA THR A 94 -7.01 -8.70 13.62
C THR A 94 -5.85 -7.74 13.37
N LEU A 95 -6.00 -6.47 13.74
CA LEU A 95 -4.89 -5.50 13.68
C LEU A 95 -3.68 -5.99 14.48
N ALA A 96 -3.90 -6.63 15.63
CA ALA A 96 -2.85 -7.18 16.46
C ALA A 96 -2.10 -8.33 15.77
N THR A 97 -2.79 -9.27 15.12
CA THR A 97 -2.16 -10.42 14.46
C THR A 97 -1.52 -10.02 13.14
N ALA A 98 -2.18 -9.19 12.33
CA ALA A 98 -1.61 -8.62 11.11
C ALA A 98 -0.32 -7.84 11.39
N SER A 99 -0.30 -7.01 12.43
CA SER A 99 0.89 -6.23 12.79
C SER A 99 2.05 -7.10 13.28
N ARG A 100 1.78 -8.21 13.99
CA ARG A 100 2.81 -9.18 14.38
C ARG A 100 3.38 -9.93 13.17
N ALA A 101 2.53 -10.34 12.24
CA ALA A 101 2.97 -10.96 10.98
C ALA A 101 3.81 -9.98 10.15
N ALA A 102 3.39 -8.72 10.06
CA ALA A 102 4.14 -7.66 9.40
C ALA A 102 5.54 -7.47 10.02
N ALA A 103 5.61 -7.32 11.35
CA ALA A 103 6.88 -7.19 12.07
C ALA A 103 7.80 -8.38 11.85
N ALA A 104 7.28 -9.62 11.92
CA ALA A 104 8.04 -10.83 11.65
C ALA A 104 8.60 -10.86 10.21
N GLY A 105 7.87 -10.28 9.25
CA GLY A 105 8.31 -10.13 7.87
C GLY A 105 9.22 -8.92 7.61
N GLY A 106 9.55 -8.10 8.63
CA GLY A 106 10.34 -6.86 8.47
C GLY A 106 9.56 -5.72 7.82
N VAL A 107 8.23 -5.78 7.88
CA VAL A 107 7.34 -4.68 7.49
C VAL A 107 7.07 -3.83 8.73
N THR A 108 7.36 -2.54 8.65
CA THR A 108 7.21 -1.59 9.76
C THR A 108 6.00 -0.69 9.64
N THR A 109 5.37 -0.70 8.47
CA THR A 109 4.19 0.11 8.19
C THR A 109 3.22 -0.68 7.31
N ILE A 110 1.95 -0.74 7.69
CA ILE A 110 0.89 -1.37 6.91
C ILE A 110 -0.24 -0.39 6.61
N CYS A 111 -0.79 -0.48 5.39
CA CYS A 111 -1.95 0.29 4.97
C CYS A 111 -3.16 -0.65 4.90
N CYS A 112 -4.11 -0.45 5.81
CA CYS A 112 -5.30 -1.30 5.92
C CYS A 112 -6.31 -0.99 4.83
N MET A 113 -6.90 -2.04 4.27
CA MET A 113 -7.94 -1.95 3.26
C MET A 113 -9.30 -1.68 3.90
N PRO A 114 -10.22 -0.94 3.21
CA PRO A 114 -11.52 -0.56 3.78
C PRO A 114 -12.61 -1.63 3.72
N ASN A 115 -12.33 -2.80 3.15
CA ASN A 115 -13.28 -3.89 2.93
C ASN A 115 -13.54 -4.72 4.20
N THR A 116 -13.92 -4.03 5.24
CA THR A 116 -14.33 -4.52 6.57
C THR A 116 -15.86 -4.59 6.67
N ASP A 117 -16.41 -5.00 7.80
CA ASP A 117 -17.83 -5.02 8.07
C ASP A 117 -18.11 -4.37 9.44
N PRO A 118 -18.61 -3.13 9.49
CA PRO A 118 -18.94 -2.27 8.34
C PRO A 118 -17.71 -1.81 7.56
N VAL A 119 -17.94 -1.40 6.29
CA VAL A 119 -16.94 -0.81 5.40
C VAL A 119 -16.40 0.50 5.99
N ILE A 120 -15.10 0.77 5.87
CA ILE A 120 -14.49 2.02 6.36
C ILE A 120 -14.83 3.16 5.37
N ASP A 121 -16.04 3.68 5.47
CA ASP A 121 -16.56 4.81 4.69
C ASP A 121 -17.15 5.93 5.59
N ASP A 122 -16.98 5.79 6.89
CA ASP A 122 -17.41 6.75 7.92
C ASP A 122 -16.23 7.15 8.82
N VAL A 123 -16.24 8.40 9.29
CA VAL A 123 -15.20 8.98 10.17
C VAL A 123 -15.01 8.17 11.45
N ALA A 124 -16.10 7.66 12.04
CA ALA A 124 -16.01 6.88 13.27
C ALA A 124 -15.25 5.57 13.08
N LEU A 125 -15.32 4.98 11.88
CA LEU A 125 -14.59 3.76 11.55
C LEU A 125 -13.11 4.01 11.30
N VAL A 126 -12.75 5.14 10.69
CA VAL A 126 -11.35 5.57 10.57
C VAL A 126 -10.73 5.74 11.95
N ASP A 127 -11.41 6.46 12.85
CA ASP A 127 -10.99 6.67 14.22
C ASP A 127 -10.92 5.36 15.02
N PHE A 128 -11.88 4.46 14.83
CA PHE A 128 -11.83 3.12 15.43
C PHE A 128 -10.54 2.38 15.07
N VAL A 129 -10.19 2.31 13.77
CA VAL A 129 -8.96 1.63 13.31
C VAL A 129 -7.72 2.27 13.92
N LEU A 130 -7.64 3.60 13.93
CA LEU A 130 -6.49 4.33 14.48
C LEU A 130 -6.32 4.09 15.98
N ARG A 131 -7.42 4.14 16.77
CA ARG A 131 -7.37 3.84 18.20
C ARG A 131 -6.99 2.39 18.45
N ARG A 132 -7.63 1.47 17.76
CA ARG A 132 -7.35 0.04 17.91
C ARG A 132 -5.91 -0.30 17.57
N ALA A 133 -5.38 0.28 16.48
CA ALA A 133 -3.98 0.14 16.09
C ALA A 133 -3.02 0.68 17.16
N ARG A 134 -3.28 1.87 17.69
CA ARG A 134 -2.47 2.47 18.76
C ARG A 134 -2.37 1.55 19.99
N ASP A 135 -3.48 0.86 20.33
CA ASP A 135 -3.57 0.05 21.53
C ASP A 135 -3.00 -1.37 21.35
N THR A 136 -2.96 -1.90 20.10
CA THR A 136 -2.68 -3.33 19.87
C THR A 136 -1.61 -3.63 18.82
N ALA A 137 -1.28 -2.68 17.94
CA ALA A 137 -0.36 -2.95 16.83
C ALA A 137 1.12 -2.76 17.23
N LEU A 138 1.99 -3.59 16.67
CA LEU A 138 3.45 -3.51 16.82
C LEU A 138 4.10 -2.61 15.75
N VAL A 139 3.43 -2.40 14.61
CA VAL A 139 3.92 -1.60 13.49
C VAL A 139 2.98 -0.41 13.27
N HIS A 140 3.41 0.56 12.46
CA HIS A 140 2.54 1.67 12.09
C HIS A 140 1.40 1.16 11.21
N VAL A 141 0.18 1.59 11.54
CA VAL A 141 -1.05 1.23 10.82
C VAL A 141 -1.71 2.49 10.31
N HIS A 142 -1.97 2.52 9.02
CA HIS A 142 -2.65 3.62 8.36
C HIS A 142 -3.92 3.10 7.66
N PRO A 143 -5.11 3.58 8.04
CA PRO A 143 -6.33 3.20 7.36
C PRO A 143 -6.42 3.84 5.98
N ARG A 144 -6.89 3.07 5.01
CA ARG A 144 -7.50 3.58 3.79
C ARG A 144 -9.01 3.59 3.98
N ALA A 145 -9.69 4.56 3.40
CA ALA A 145 -11.14 4.61 3.40
C ALA A 145 -11.70 4.22 2.03
N ALA A 146 -12.99 3.87 2.01
CA ALA A 146 -13.70 3.61 0.78
C ALA A 146 -13.80 4.88 -0.07
N MET A 147 -13.60 4.75 -1.37
CA MET A 147 -13.79 5.86 -2.30
C MET A 147 -15.27 6.04 -2.66
N THR A 148 -16.06 4.97 -2.53
CA THR A 148 -17.52 5.00 -2.71
C THR A 148 -18.21 4.36 -1.52
N ARG A 149 -19.41 4.83 -1.20
CA ARG A 149 -20.21 4.31 -0.08
C ARG A 149 -20.42 2.82 -0.20
N GLU A 150 -20.20 2.10 0.89
CA GLU A 150 -20.33 0.64 0.97
C GLU A 150 -19.55 -0.13 -0.13
N LEU A 151 -18.56 0.51 -0.76
CA LEU A 151 -17.79 -0.01 -1.90
C LEU A 151 -18.64 -0.31 -3.16
N LYS A 152 -19.85 0.22 -3.26
CA LYS A 152 -20.81 -0.12 -4.34
C LYS A 152 -20.46 0.46 -5.71
N GLY A 153 -19.56 1.46 -5.79
CA GLY A 153 -19.21 2.10 -7.06
C GLY A 153 -20.32 3.00 -7.64
N GLU A 154 -21.28 3.43 -6.81
CA GLU A 154 -22.43 4.24 -7.20
C GLU A 154 -22.31 5.69 -6.70
N ASP A 155 -22.14 5.87 -5.41
CA ASP A 155 -22.06 7.17 -4.76
C ASP A 155 -20.68 7.38 -4.12
N MET A 156 -20.10 8.57 -4.32
CA MET A 156 -18.82 8.95 -3.71
C MET A 156 -18.97 9.07 -2.19
N ALA A 157 -17.97 8.59 -1.45
CA ALA A 157 -17.84 8.81 -0.01
C ALA A 157 -17.36 10.24 0.30
N GLU A 158 -17.44 10.66 1.57
CA GLU A 158 -17.04 11.98 2.03
C GLU A 158 -15.51 12.08 2.20
N LEU A 159 -14.77 12.05 1.06
CA LEU A 159 -13.30 11.91 1.06
C LEU A 159 -12.59 12.94 1.94
N GLY A 160 -13.04 14.21 1.93
CA GLY A 160 -12.43 15.26 2.75
C GLY A 160 -12.54 14.96 4.25
N LEU A 161 -13.73 14.62 4.73
CA LEU A 161 -13.95 14.29 6.15
C LEU A 161 -13.18 13.03 6.58
N LEU A 162 -13.12 12.04 5.71
CA LEU A 162 -12.37 10.80 5.97
C LEU A 162 -10.86 11.05 6.02
N GLN A 163 -10.35 11.95 5.17
CA GLN A 163 -8.94 12.35 5.21
C GLN A 163 -8.61 13.13 6.47
N ASP A 164 -9.46 14.08 6.88
CA ASP A 164 -9.29 14.83 8.13
C ASP A 164 -9.31 13.91 9.35
N ALA A 165 -10.07 12.81 9.29
CA ALA A 165 -10.07 11.77 10.32
C ALA A 165 -8.81 10.89 10.32
N GLY A 166 -7.95 10.98 9.29
CA GLY A 166 -6.67 10.27 9.21
C GLY A 166 -6.59 9.15 8.16
N ALA A 167 -7.56 9.04 7.25
CA ALA A 167 -7.42 8.14 6.10
C ALA A 167 -6.35 8.66 5.14
N ILE A 168 -5.39 7.81 4.75
CA ILE A 168 -4.24 8.22 3.93
C ILE A 168 -4.47 8.09 2.42
N ALA A 169 -5.48 7.34 2.00
CA ALA A 169 -5.84 7.11 0.61
C ALA A 169 -7.25 6.53 0.52
N PHE A 170 -7.82 6.50 -0.68
CA PHE A 170 -9.19 6.05 -0.93
C PHE A 170 -9.20 4.94 -1.98
N THR A 171 -9.95 3.86 -1.70
CA THR A 171 -10.00 2.69 -2.57
C THR A 171 -11.29 1.92 -2.40
N ASN A 172 -11.72 1.21 -3.43
CA ASN A 172 -12.78 0.20 -3.32
C ASN A 172 -12.22 -1.23 -3.18
N GLY A 173 -10.94 -1.34 -2.78
CA GLY A 173 -10.31 -2.64 -2.64
C GLY A 173 -10.14 -3.35 -3.97
N LYS A 174 -10.70 -4.54 -4.09
CA LYS A 174 -10.69 -5.35 -5.32
C LYS A 174 -11.84 -5.00 -6.28
N LEU A 175 -12.77 -4.14 -5.87
CA LEU A 175 -13.90 -3.75 -6.69
C LEU A 175 -13.52 -2.55 -7.55
N SER A 176 -13.64 -2.73 -8.86
CA SER A 176 -13.37 -1.65 -9.82
C SER A 176 -14.55 -0.70 -9.92
N VAL A 177 -14.29 0.59 -9.98
CA VAL A 177 -15.32 1.60 -10.29
C VAL A 177 -15.43 1.71 -11.81
N THR A 178 -16.44 1.06 -12.39
CA THR A 178 -16.66 1.02 -13.84
C THR A 178 -17.24 2.32 -14.39
N ASN A 179 -18.00 3.08 -13.58
CA ASN A 179 -18.62 4.33 -13.98
C ASN A 179 -17.55 5.45 -14.15
N ALA A 180 -17.23 5.78 -15.39
CA ALA A 180 -16.24 6.81 -15.72
C ALA A 180 -16.59 8.21 -15.21
N LYS A 181 -17.90 8.57 -15.15
CA LYS A 181 -18.35 9.86 -14.60
C LYS A 181 -18.08 9.93 -13.10
N LEU A 182 -18.36 8.85 -12.38
CA LEU A 182 -18.08 8.76 -10.94
C LEU A 182 -16.58 8.84 -10.69
N MET A 183 -15.76 8.07 -11.39
CA MET A 183 -14.29 8.11 -11.25
C MET A 183 -13.75 9.51 -11.54
N ARG A 184 -14.24 10.18 -12.58
CA ARG A 184 -13.87 11.57 -12.86
C ARG A 184 -14.21 12.50 -11.68
N ASN A 185 -15.40 12.37 -11.11
CA ASN A 185 -15.83 13.20 -9.98
C ASN A 185 -14.96 12.94 -8.74
N VAL A 186 -14.66 11.66 -8.45
CA VAL A 186 -13.76 11.24 -7.36
C VAL A 186 -12.38 11.86 -7.54
N LEU A 187 -11.77 11.75 -8.72
CA LEU A 187 -10.44 12.32 -9.00
C LEU A 187 -10.44 13.86 -8.91
N SER A 188 -11.51 14.52 -9.41
CA SER A 188 -11.63 15.98 -9.34
C SER A 188 -11.76 16.47 -7.90
N TYR A 189 -12.60 15.81 -7.10
CA TYR A 189 -12.79 16.17 -5.70
C TYR A 189 -11.53 15.85 -4.85
N ALA A 190 -10.94 14.66 -5.04
CA ALA A 190 -9.73 14.25 -4.35
C ALA A 190 -8.55 15.21 -4.57
N LYS A 191 -8.46 15.83 -5.76
CA LYS A 191 -7.40 16.81 -6.07
C LYS A 191 -7.39 17.99 -5.11
N ASP A 192 -8.56 18.51 -4.73
CA ASP A 192 -8.66 19.70 -3.88
C ASP A 192 -8.11 19.46 -2.47
N TYR A 193 -8.07 18.20 -2.04
CA TYR A 193 -7.49 17.74 -0.78
C TYR A 193 -6.09 17.12 -0.93
N GLY A 194 -5.55 17.08 -2.15
CA GLY A 194 -4.29 16.35 -2.41
C GLY A 194 -4.37 14.85 -2.14
N ALA A 195 -5.60 14.30 -2.06
CA ALA A 195 -5.86 12.91 -1.71
C ALA A 195 -5.41 11.94 -2.81
N LEU A 196 -4.98 10.73 -2.40
CA LEU A 196 -4.57 9.67 -3.30
C LEU A 196 -5.73 8.70 -3.57
N ILE A 197 -6.07 8.54 -4.83
CA ILE A 197 -7.01 7.51 -5.27
C ILE A 197 -6.24 6.26 -5.66
N VAL A 198 -6.59 5.15 -5.00
CA VAL A 198 -5.99 3.83 -5.24
C VAL A 198 -7.07 2.94 -5.86
N HIS A 199 -6.88 2.55 -7.10
CA HIS A 199 -7.89 1.81 -7.85
C HIS A 199 -7.35 0.48 -8.36
N HIS A 200 -8.15 -0.57 -8.22
CA HIS A 200 -7.91 -1.85 -8.87
C HIS A 200 -8.48 -1.77 -10.30
N PRO A 201 -7.62 -1.67 -11.31
CA PRO A 201 -8.09 -1.50 -12.69
C PRO A 201 -8.47 -2.86 -13.28
N GLU A 202 -9.73 -3.23 -13.18
CA GLU A 202 -10.26 -4.47 -13.79
C GLU A 202 -11.66 -4.22 -14.33
N ASP A 203 -11.89 -4.60 -15.57
CA ASP A 203 -13.23 -4.68 -16.13
C ASP A 203 -13.85 -6.02 -15.74
N ALA A 204 -14.85 -5.95 -14.86
CA ALA A 204 -15.48 -7.14 -14.30
C ALA A 204 -16.26 -7.96 -15.33
N ASP A 205 -16.79 -7.31 -16.37
CA ASP A 205 -17.55 -8.00 -17.43
C ASP A 205 -16.59 -8.79 -18.34
N LEU A 206 -15.42 -8.21 -18.65
CA LEU A 206 -14.38 -8.92 -19.41
C LEU A 206 -13.68 -10.01 -18.58
N ALA A 207 -13.45 -9.76 -17.29
CA ALA A 207 -12.88 -10.77 -16.40
C ALA A 207 -13.82 -11.95 -16.20
N GLY A 208 -15.13 -11.67 -16.10
CA GLY A 208 -16.20 -12.67 -15.98
C GLY A 208 -15.92 -13.72 -14.92
N ASP A 209 -16.16 -14.98 -15.25
CA ASP A 209 -15.85 -16.12 -14.40
C ASP A 209 -14.42 -16.65 -14.60
N GLY A 210 -13.53 -15.86 -15.18
CA GLY A 210 -12.14 -16.23 -15.40
C GLY A 210 -11.41 -16.59 -14.10
N VAL A 211 -10.56 -17.59 -14.17
CA VAL A 211 -9.84 -18.12 -12.99
C VAL A 211 -8.34 -18.09 -13.12
N MET A 212 -7.83 -17.76 -14.30
CA MET A 212 -6.40 -17.64 -14.61
C MET A 212 -6.18 -16.70 -15.80
N ASN A 213 -4.94 -16.50 -16.23
CA ASN A 213 -4.64 -15.73 -17.42
C ASN A 213 -5.26 -16.37 -18.67
N GLU A 214 -5.84 -15.56 -19.56
CA GLU A 214 -6.27 -16.04 -20.87
C GLU A 214 -5.06 -16.35 -21.76
N GLY A 215 -5.02 -17.56 -22.33
CA GLY A 215 -3.94 -17.98 -23.16
C GLY A 215 -3.88 -19.49 -23.41
N GLU A 216 -2.70 -19.94 -23.86
CA GLU A 216 -2.48 -21.36 -24.18
C GLU A 216 -2.65 -22.27 -22.95
N VAL A 217 -2.17 -21.83 -21.78
CA VAL A 217 -2.25 -22.63 -20.55
C VAL A 217 -3.70 -22.83 -20.10
N ALA A 218 -4.51 -21.76 -20.12
CA ALA A 218 -5.94 -21.83 -19.82
C ALA A 218 -6.68 -22.76 -20.78
N THR A 219 -6.42 -22.62 -22.08
CA THR A 219 -7.01 -23.46 -23.13
C THR A 219 -6.66 -24.94 -22.91
N ARG A 220 -5.39 -25.23 -22.61
CA ARG A 220 -4.93 -26.61 -22.35
C ARG A 220 -5.55 -27.23 -21.13
N LEU A 221 -5.83 -26.42 -20.10
CA LEU A 221 -6.48 -26.86 -18.85
C LEU A 221 -8.01 -26.87 -18.95
N GLY A 222 -8.60 -26.33 -20.03
CA GLY A 222 -10.05 -26.22 -20.19
C GLY A 222 -10.69 -25.22 -19.23
N LEU A 223 -9.96 -24.17 -18.85
CA LEU A 223 -10.38 -23.16 -17.88
C LEU A 223 -10.67 -21.81 -18.57
N LEU A 224 -11.57 -21.03 -17.96
CA LEU A 224 -11.86 -19.68 -18.40
C LEU A 224 -10.70 -18.74 -18.04
N GLY A 225 -10.24 -17.98 -19.04
CA GLY A 225 -9.18 -17.00 -18.88
C GLY A 225 -9.69 -15.60 -18.58
N ILE A 226 -8.82 -14.76 -17.99
CA ILE A 226 -9.00 -13.32 -17.82
C ILE A 226 -8.04 -12.64 -18.79
N PRO A 227 -8.54 -11.95 -19.82
CA PRO A 227 -7.67 -11.28 -20.78
C PRO A 227 -6.92 -10.10 -20.14
N THR A 228 -5.77 -9.73 -20.68
CA THR A 228 -5.01 -8.56 -20.25
C THR A 228 -5.79 -7.27 -20.47
N GLU A 229 -6.68 -7.25 -21.45
CA GLU A 229 -7.57 -6.14 -21.78
C GLU A 229 -8.51 -5.78 -20.64
N ALA A 230 -8.91 -6.76 -19.80
CA ALA A 230 -9.71 -6.48 -18.61
C ALA A 230 -9.00 -5.47 -17.67
N GLU A 231 -7.67 -5.56 -17.57
CA GLU A 231 -6.85 -4.63 -16.77
C GLU A 231 -6.54 -3.35 -17.55
N THR A 232 -6.05 -3.46 -18.78
CA THR A 232 -5.51 -2.34 -19.54
C THR A 232 -6.57 -1.33 -19.96
N MET A 233 -7.79 -1.75 -20.29
CA MET A 233 -8.88 -0.85 -20.70
C MET A 233 -9.30 0.06 -19.56
N ILE A 234 -9.45 -0.47 -18.36
CA ILE A 234 -9.80 0.34 -17.17
C ILE A 234 -8.63 1.26 -16.80
N LEU A 235 -7.39 0.75 -16.84
CA LEU A 235 -6.21 1.55 -16.56
C LEU A 235 -6.07 2.73 -17.53
N ASP A 236 -6.21 2.48 -18.83
CA ASP A 236 -6.12 3.52 -19.87
C ASP A 236 -7.21 4.59 -19.70
N ARG A 237 -8.44 4.15 -19.39
CA ARG A 237 -9.54 5.07 -19.04
C ARG A 237 -9.15 5.96 -17.86
N ASP A 238 -8.63 5.38 -16.79
CA ASP A 238 -8.29 6.11 -15.57
C ASP A 238 -7.14 7.10 -15.82
N ILE A 239 -6.12 6.72 -16.58
CA ILE A 239 -5.03 7.63 -16.95
C ILE A 239 -5.54 8.84 -17.74
N ARG A 240 -6.52 8.66 -18.64
CA ARG A 240 -7.16 9.79 -19.35
C ARG A 240 -7.94 10.69 -18.39
N LEU A 241 -8.58 10.11 -17.36
CA LEU A 241 -9.28 10.89 -16.34
C LEU A 241 -8.30 11.62 -15.43
N VAL A 242 -7.16 11.02 -15.10
CA VAL A 242 -6.07 11.70 -14.37
C VAL A 242 -5.54 12.89 -15.18
N GLU A 243 -5.30 12.74 -16.47
CA GLU A 243 -4.85 13.83 -17.34
C GLU A 243 -5.89 14.97 -17.39
N LEU A 244 -7.17 14.63 -17.45
CA LEU A 244 -8.27 15.59 -17.45
C LEU A 244 -8.41 16.36 -16.12
N THR A 245 -8.22 15.68 -14.98
CA THR A 245 -8.52 16.21 -13.66
C THR A 245 -7.30 16.72 -12.92
N GLY A 246 -6.14 16.13 -13.16
CA GLY A 246 -4.91 16.34 -12.40
C GLY A 246 -4.90 15.68 -11.01
N GLY A 247 -5.84 14.76 -10.73
CA GLY A 247 -5.90 14.01 -9.48
C GLY A 247 -4.73 13.03 -9.32
N ARG A 248 -4.35 12.72 -8.07
CA ARG A 248 -3.31 11.72 -7.77
C ARG A 248 -3.88 10.31 -7.85
N TYR A 249 -3.20 9.43 -8.58
CA TYR A 249 -3.69 8.08 -8.85
C TYR A 249 -2.61 7.01 -8.62
N HIS A 250 -3.04 5.89 -8.04
CA HIS A 250 -2.22 4.70 -7.89
C HIS A 250 -2.99 3.48 -8.42
N ALA A 251 -2.49 2.85 -9.48
CA ALA A 251 -2.97 1.54 -9.89
C ALA A 251 -2.55 0.51 -8.83
N ALA A 252 -3.51 -0.04 -8.10
CA ALA A 252 -3.27 -0.84 -6.90
C ALA A 252 -2.38 -2.05 -7.17
N GLN A 253 -2.67 -2.74 -8.26
CA GLN A 253 -1.85 -3.84 -8.79
C GLN A 253 -1.97 -3.86 -10.31
N ILE A 254 -0.84 -3.89 -10.98
CA ILE A 254 -0.74 -4.22 -12.40
C ILE A 254 -0.11 -5.59 -12.55
N SER A 255 -0.43 -6.30 -13.60
CA SER A 255 0.02 -7.68 -13.79
C SER A 255 0.62 -7.97 -15.16
N CYS A 256 0.44 -7.09 -16.15
CA CYS A 256 0.89 -7.32 -17.51
C CYS A 256 1.78 -6.18 -18.06
N ARG A 257 2.57 -6.52 -19.07
CA ARG A 257 3.48 -5.58 -19.76
C ARG A 257 2.73 -4.38 -20.34
N ALA A 258 1.57 -4.62 -20.96
CA ALA A 258 0.77 -3.56 -21.55
C ALA A 258 0.35 -2.50 -20.53
N SER A 259 -0.03 -2.89 -19.30
CA SER A 259 -0.31 -1.95 -18.21
C SER A 259 0.93 -1.16 -17.79
N LEU A 260 2.10 -1.80 -17.77
CA LEU A 260 3.36 -1.12 -17.47
C LEU A 260 3.68 -0.04 -18.50
N ASP A 261 3.41 -0.29 -19.79
CA ASP A 261 3.61 0.68 -20.86
C ASP A 261 2.67 1.88 -20.75
N VAL A 262 1.41 1.66 -20.35
CA VAL A 262 0.45 2.73 -20.04
C VAL A 262 0.99 3.62 -18.89
N ILE A 263 1.46 3.02 -17.81
CA ILE A 263 2.03 3.75 -16.66
C ILE A 263 3.31 4.50 -17.04
N ARG A 264 4.22 3.89 -17.79
CA ARG A 264 5.46 4.54 -18.29
C ARG A 264 5.13 5.76 -19.14
N SER A 265 4.19 5.63 -20.07
CA SER A 265 3.72 6.73 -20.90
C SER A 265 3.11 7.86 -20.07
N ALA A 266 2.29 7.54 -19.08
CA ALA A 266 1.69 8.53 -18.18
C ALA A 266 2.75 9.28 -17.37
N LYS A 267 3.73 8.58 -16.81
CA LYS A 267 4.86 9.18 -16.08
C LYS A 267 5.72 10.06 -16.97
N ALA A 268 5.99 9.66 -18.20
CA ALA A 268 6.75 10.46 -19.18
C ALA A 268 6.04 11.78 -19.53
N ARG A 269 4.71 11.82 -19.44
CA ARG A 269 3.90 13.05 -19.58
C ARG A 269 3.81 13.89 -18.30
N GLY A 270 4.45 13.46 -17.21
CA GLY A 270 4.45 14.18 -15.93
C GLY A 270 3.15 14.02 -15.13
N LEU A 271 2.30 13.02 -15.44
CA LEU A 271 1.08 12.78 -14.68
C LEU A 271 1.40 12.22 -13.27
N PRO A 272 0.61 12.59 -12.23
CA PRO A 272 0.83 12.15 -10.86
C PRO A 272 0.33 10.71 -10.65
N VAL A 273 0.95 9.75 -11.31
CA VAL A 273 0.58 8.34 -11.32
C VAL A 273 1.68 7.45 -10.75
N THR A 274 1.26 6.42 -10.03
CA THR A 274 2.12 5.33 -9.55
C THR A 274 1.39 4.00 -9.72
N CYS A 275 2.10 2.89 -9.58
CA CYS A 275 1.50 1.57 -9.59
C CYS A 275 2.15 0.65 -8.57
N GLY A 276 1.42 -0.36 -8.15
CA GLY A 276 1.90 -1.49 -7.36
C GLY A 276 1.97 -2.77 -8.18
N VAL A 277 2.77 -3.70 -7.71
CA VAL A 277 2.85 -5.08 -8.23
C VAL A 277 3.02 -6.03 -7.04
N SER A 278 2.36 -7.17 -7.09
CA SER A 278 2.55 -8.19 -6.04
C SER A 278 3.87 -8.93 -6.25
N ILE A 279 4.52 -9.31 -5.15
CA ILE A 279 5.74 -10.16 -5.19
C ILE A 279 5.50 -11.46 -5.95
N ASN A 280 4.27 -11.98 -5.93
CA ASN A 280 3.92 -13.17 -6.69
C ASN A 280 4.02 -12.95 -8.20
N HIS A 281 3.60 -11.78 -8.72
CA HIS A 281 3.72 -11.44 -10.13
C HIS A 281 5.16 -11.15 -10.58
N LEU A 282 6.05 -10.83 -9.64
CA LEU A 282 7.48 -10.69 -9.92
C LEU A 282 8.23 -12.02 -9.95
N THR A 283 7.70 -13.07 -9.30
CA THR A 283 8.41 -14.33 -9.06
C THR A 283 7.78 -15.53 -9.75
N LEU A 284 6.48 -15.49 -10.04
CA LEU A 284 5.69 -16.58 -10.60
C LEU A 284 5.00 -16.15 -11.89
N ASN A 285 4.70 -17.12 -12.74
CA ASN A 285 3.91 -16.96 -13.95
C ASN A 285 2.81 -18.04 -14.07
N GLU A 286 2.02 -18.01 -15.15
CA GLU A 286 0.91 -18.93 -15.36
C GLU A 286 1.31 -20.41 -15.40
N ASN A 287 2.55 -20.75 -15.76
CA ASN A 287 3.03 -22.12 -15.80
C ASN A 287 3.22 -22.71 -14.40
N ASP A 288 3.48 -21.88 -13.40
CA ASP A 288 3.63 -22.31 -11.99
C ASP A 288 2.35 -22.83 -11.38
N ILE A 289 1.18 -22.54 -11.99
CA ILE A 289 -0.11 -23.04 -11.56
C ILE A 289 -0.17 -24.58 -11.67
N GLY A 290 0.55 -25.16 -12.65
CA GLY A 290 0.61 -26.60 -12.90
C GLY A 290 -0.78 -27.18 -13.30
N PRO A 291 -1.20 -28.33 -12.70
CA PRO A 291 -2.51 -28.93 -12.97
C PRO A 291 -3.68 -28.21 -12.28
N TYR A 292 -3.59 -26.92 -12.15
CA TYR A 292 -4.49 -26.01 -11.46
C TYR A 292 -4.56 -26.23 -9.93
N ARG A 293 -3.50 -25.84 -9.24
CA ARG A 293 -3.51 -25.74 -7.78
C ARG A 293 -4.26 -24.47 -7.37
N THR A 294 -5.41 -24.60 -6.71
CA THR A 294 -6.36 -23.53 -6.42
C THR A 294 -5.77 -22.36 -5.60
N PHE A 295 -4.77 -22.62 -4.77
CA PHE A 295 -4.09 -21.55 -4.01
C PHE A 295 -3.16 -20.66 -4.86
N PHE A 296 -2.97 -20.99 -6.16
CA PHE A 296 -2.34 -20.11 -7.14
C PHE A 296 -3.35 -19.19 -7.85
N ARG A 297 -4.65 -19.32 -7.54
CA ARG A 297 -5.64 -18.38 -8.04
C ARG A 297 -5.42 -17.00 -7.44
N MET A 298 -5.05 -16.05 -8.28
CA MET A 298 -4.78 -14.67 -7.90
C MET A 298 -5.67 -13.69 -8.66
N ILE A 299 -5.86 -12.50 -8.10
CA ILE A 299 -6.54 -11.37 -8.72
C ILE A 299 -5.62 -10.15 -8.53
N PRO A 300 -5.09 -9.59 -9.64
CA PRO A 300 -5.13 -10.12 -11.00
C PRO A 300 -4.45 -11.50 -11.13
N PRO A 301 -4.69 -12.27 -12.21
CA PRO A 301 -4.10 -13.59 -12.37
C PRO A 301 -2.58 -13.53 -12.62
N LEU A 302 -1.87 -14.63 -12.31
CA LEU A 302 -0.49 -14.80 -12.78
C LEU A 302 -0.48 -14.83 -14.29
N ARG A 303 0.27 -13.94 -14.92
CA ARG A 303 0.33 -13.74 -16.37
C ARG A 303 1.42 -14.60 -17.02
N SER A 304 1.64 -14.36 -18.32
CA SER A 304 2.71 -15.01 -19.08
C SER A 304 4.10 -14.69 -18.53
N GLU A 305 5.11 -15.45 -18.93
CA GLU A 305 6.50 -15.14 -18.60
C GLU A 305 6.95 -13.80 -19.20
N ASP A 306 6.45 -13.47 -20.40
CA ASP A 306 6.74 -12.19 -21.05
C ASP A 306 6.18 -10.98 -20.29
N ASP A 307 5.06 -11.16 -19.61
CA ASP A 307 4.49 -10.13 -18.73
C ASP A 307 5.26 -9.99 -17.43
N ARG A 308 5.79 -11.10 -16.89
CA ARG A 308 6.57 -11.13 -15.66
C ARG A 308 7.91 -10.42 -15.80
N GLN A 309 8.58 -10.53 -16.95
CA GLN A 309 9.89 -9.92 -17.24
C GLN A 309 9.81 -8.39 -17.41
#